data_53e4c634468b9a9b66e581fddea3cda0
#
_entry.id   53e4c634468b9a9b66e581fddea3cda0
#
_cell.length_a   1.000
_cell.length_b   1.000
_cell.length_c   1.000
_cell.angle_alpha   90.00
_cell.angle_beta   90.00
_cell.angle_gamma   90.00
#
_symmetry.space_group_name_H-M   'P 1'
#
loop_
_entity.id
_entity.type
_entity.pdbx_description
1 polymer ?
#
loop_
_entity_poly.entity_id
_entity_poly.type
_entity_poly.pdbx_seq_one_letter_code
_entity_poly.pdbx_strand_id
1 'polypeptide(L)'
;MQAPKFSLPDQNGTIVTLDSFKGKKVVLYFYPKADTPGCTTQACGLRDNIGELRKNGVVVVGVSPDEPAALKKFADKYTLPFTLLADPSTKVIQAYKVWGEKQFMGNKYMGVLRTTILIDEQGAIMKRYNNVKPETHTDSILADIRAAKTNALGDIAMKDVHAPVKIVKKIPMKEPSRKSPTKSVDKKIIAKAARKITKEEQKAALKKVAKK
;
A
#
# COMPACT_ATOMS: atom_id res chain seq x y z
N MET A 1 0.76 18.45 -11.28
CA MET A 1 2.23 18.63 -11.11
C MET A 1 2.87 17.27 -10.95
N GLN A 2 3.92 16.96 -11.71
CA GLN A 2 4.65 15.69 -11.55
C GLN A 2 5.39 15.63 -10.21
N ALA A 3 5.37 14.47 -9.59
CA ALA A 3 6.12 14.24 -8.35
C ALA A 3 7.62 14.22 -8.64
N PRO A 4 8.46 14.82 -7.78
CA PRO A 4 9.92 14.73 -7.91
C PRO A 4 10.38 13.28 -7.93
N LYS A 5 11.23 12.92 -8.89
CA LYS A 5 11.83 11.59 -8.95
C LYS A 5 12.80 11.37 -7.79
N PHE A 6 12.84 10.15 -7.30
CA PHE A 6 13.78 9.73 -6.27
C PHE A 6 14.40 8.37 -6.59
N SER A 7 15.54 8.11 -5.97
CA SER A 7 16.22 6.82 -5.95
C SER A 7 16.85 6.68 -4.56
N LEU A 8 16.26 5.87 -3.70
CA LEU A 8 16.64 5.73 -2.30
C LEU A 8 16.72 4.25 -1.90
N PRO A 9 17.60 3.88 -0.97
CA PRO A 9 17.59 2.54 -0.39
C PRO A 9 16.38 2.34 0.51
N ASP A 10 15.77 1.15 0.45
CA ASP A 10 14.76 0.70 1.37
C ASP A 10 15.37 0.17 2.69
N GLN A 11 14.53 -0.30 3.59
CA GLN A 11 14.92 -0.90 4.87
C GLN A 11 15.80 -2.15 4.74
N ASN A 12 15.90 -2.74 3.55
CA ASN A 12 16.77 -3.90 3.27
C ASN A 12 18.01 -3.52 2.45
N GLY A 13 18.19 -2.22 2.15
CA GLY A 13 19.29 -1.71 1.34
C GLY A 13 19.04 -1.79 -0.17
N THR A 14 17.87 -2.23 -0.61
CA THR A 14 17.52 -2.28 -2.04
C THR A 14 17.14 -0.90 -2.55
N ILE A 15 17.70 -0.50 -3.69
CA ILE A 15 17.39 0.80 -4.31
C ILE A 15 15.99 0.76 -4.91
N VAL A 16 15.15 1.71 -4.48
CA VAL A 16 13.78 1.90 -4.94
C VAL A 16 13.62 3.28 -5.56
N THR A 17 12.95 3.34 -6.70
CA THR A 17 12.67 4.58 -7.42
C THR A 17 11.18 4.86 -7.48
N LEU A 18 10.77 6.09 -7.75
CA LEU A 18 9.34 6.41 -7.97
C LEU A 18 8.78 5.61 -9.16
N ASP A 19 9.59 5.41 -10.21
CA ASP A 19 9.18 4.66 -11.40
C ASP A 19 8.87 3.17 -11.11
N SER A 20 9.36 2.62 -9.99
CA SER A 20 9.03 1.25 -9.54
C SER A 20 7.54 1.09 -9.18
N PHE A 21 6.82 2.19 -9.00
CA PHE A 21 5.41 2.20 -8.61
C PHE A 21 4.48 2.62 -9.76
N LYS A 22 4.98 2.77 -11.00
CA LYS A 22 4.15 3.12 -12.16
C LYS A 22 2.92 2.21 -12.29
N GLY A 23 1.78 2.81 -12.62
CA GLY A 23 0.49 2.11 -12.71
C GLY A 23 -0.18 1.84 -11.36
N LYS A 24 0.36 2.36 -10.26
CA LYS A 24 -0.24 2.29 -8.93
C LYS A 24 -0.32 3.67 -8.31
N LYS A 25 -1.36 3.92 -7.52
CA LYS A 25 -1.39 5.08 -6.65
C LYS A 25 -0.40 4.90 -5.51
N VAL A 26 0.29 5.98 -5.12
CA VAL A 26 1.28 5.95 -4.04
C VAL A 26 0.89 6.91 -2.93
N VAL A 27 0.77 6.40 -1.72
CA VAL A 27 0.75 7.18 -0.49
C VAL A 27 2.19 7.32 -0.01
N LEU A 28 2.83 8.43 -0.35
CA LEU A 28 4.19 8.76 0.06
C LEU A 28 4.14 9.63 1.31
N TYR A 29 4.47 9.06 2.48
CA TYR A 29 4.43 9.79 3.75
C TYR A 29 5.82 10.06 4.29
N PHE A 30 6.05 11.31 4.69
CA PHE A 30 7.30 11.80 5.27
C PHE A 30 7.15 11.94 6.78
N TYR A 31 8.10 11.38 7.52
CA TYR A 31 8.10 11.40 8.98
C TYR A 31 9.50 11.70 9.54
N PRO A 32 9.59 12.37 10.71
CA PRO A 32 10.86 12.92 11.20
C PRO A 32 11.83 11.87 11.74
N LYS A 33 11.34 10.78 12.35
CA LYS A 33 12.21 9.77 12.96
C LYS A 33 11.45 8.47 13.24
N ALA A 34 12.06 7.35 12.87
CA ALA A 34 11.57 6.01 13.15
C ALA A 34 11.45 5.78 14.66
N ASP A 35 10.50 4.92 15.05
CA ASP A 35 10.27 4.46 16.42
C ASP A 35 10.01 5.60 17.44
N THR A 36 9.44 6.73 17.00
CA THR A 36 8.92 7.77 17.89
C THR A 36 7.39 7.66 18.00
N PRO A 37 6.75 8.07 19.12
CA PRO A 37 5.33 7.83 19.37
C PRO A 37 4.42 8.21 18.21
N GLY A 38 4.46 9.47 17.75
CA GLY A 38 3.59 9.92 16.65
C GLY A 38 3.91 9.29 15.29
N CYS A 39 5.19 8.93 15.01
CA CYS A 39 5.53 8.22 13.76
C CYS A 39 5.08 6.77 13.82
N THR A 40 5.16 6.14 14.98
CA THR A 40 4.65 4.78 15.22
C THR A 40 3.13 4.74 15.07
N THR A 41 2.39 5.67 15.68
CA THR A 41 0.93 5.78 15.52
C THR A 41 0.54 5.90 14.06
N GLN A 42 1.20 6.76 13.29
CA GLN A 42 0.94 6.93 11.85
C GLN A 42 1.23 5.65 11.06
N ALA A 43 2.38 5.02 11.29
CA ALA A 43 2.77 3.80 10.58
C ALA A 43 1.83 2.63 10.90
N CYS A 44 1.45 2.45 12.16
CA CYS A 44 0.50 1.42 12.58
C CYS A 44 -0.90 1.68 11.99
N GLY A 45 -1.39 2.91 11.96
CA GLY A 45 -2.65 3.24 11.31
C GLY A 45 -2.67 2.89 9.82
N LEU A 46 -1.58 3.14 9.09
CA LEU A 46 -1.43 2.74 7.69
C LEU A 46 -1.33 1.22 7.54
N ARG A 47 -0.61 0.52 8.44
CA ARG A 47 -0.52 -0.94 8.47
C ARG A 47 -1.88 -1.58 8.66
N ASP A 48 -2.63 -1.13 9.63
CA ASP A 48 -3.92 -1.72 10.01
C ASP A 48 -4.97 -1.57 8.89
N ASN A 49 -4.82 -0.55 8.05
CA ASN A 49 -5.66 -0.30 6.88
C ASN A 49 -5.03 -0.71 5.54
N ILE A 50 -3.89 -1.42 5.56
CA ILE A 50 -3.16 -1.76 4.33
C ILE A 50 -3.97 -2.62 3.35
N GLY A 51 -4.84 -3.47 3.87
CA GLY A 51 -5.72 -4.32 3.07
C GLY A 51 -6.69 -3.49 2.23
N GLU A 52 -7.28 -2.44 2.79
CA GLU A 52 -8.18 -1.54 2.08
C GLU A 52 -7.42 -0.66 1.07
N LEU A 53 -6.27 -0.13 1.45
CA LEU A 53 -5.40 0.64 0.54
C LEU A 53 -5.03 -0.20 -0.69
N ARG A 54 -4.57 -1.44 -0.50
CA ARG A 54 -4.24 -2.36 -1.59
C ARG A 54 -5.41 -2.70 -2.50
N LYS A 55 -6.62 -2.91 -1.95
CA LYS A 55 -7.86 -3.13 -2.71
C LYS A 55 -8.20 -1.95 -3.64
N ASN A 56 -7.74 -0.75 -3.30
CA ASN A 56 -7.91 0.46 -4.12
C ASN A 56 -6.68 0.75 -5.01
N GLY A 57 -5.76 -0.19 -5.18
CA GLY A 57 -4.57 -0.04 -6.02
C GLY A 57 -3.51 0.90 -5.44
N VAL A 58 -3.52 1.11 -4.12
CA VAL A 58 -2.62 2.03 -3.43
C VAL A 58 -1.47 1.29 -2.78
N VAL A 59 -0.25 1.79 -2.99
CA VAL A 59 0.98 1.38 -2.31
C VAL A 59 1.36 2.43 -1.28
N VAL A 60 1.76 1.99 -0.10
CA VAL A 60 2.27 2.88 0.96
C VAL A 60 3.79 2.86 0.95
N VAL A 61 4.38 4.05 1.00
CA VAL A 61 5.84 4.25 1.04
C VAL A 61 6.16 5.32 2.09
N GLY A 62 7.00 4.98 3.06
CA GLY A 62 7.48 5.94 4.06
C GLY A 62 8.86 6.48 3.71
N VAL A 63 9.13 7.73 4.03
CA VAL A 63 10.46 8.36 3.84
C VAL A 63 10.87 9.07 5.12
N SER A 64 12.07 8.82 5.57
CA SER A 64 12.67 9.52 6.72
C SER A 64 14.17 9.75 6.54
N PRO A 65 14.80 10.63 7.32
CA PRO A 65 16.24 10.82 7.31
C PRO A 65 17.03 9.70 8.03
N ASP A 66 16.33 8.68 8.52
CA ASP A 66 16.98 7.57 9.22
C ASP A 66 17.76 6.67 8.24
N GLU A 67 18.76 5.97 8.78
CA GLU A 67 19.52 4.96 8.05
C GLU A 67 18.72 3.68 7.81
N PRO A 68 19.00 2.90 6.74
CA PRO A 68 18.30 1.65 6.43
C PRO A 68 18.21 0.68 7.61
N ALA A 69 19.26 0.56 8.41
CA ALA A 69 19.29 -0.32 9.58
C ALA A 69 18.28 0.08 10.67
N ALA A 70 18.05 1.38 10.86
CA ALA A 70 17.04 1.88 11.80
C ALA A 70 15.62 1.63 11.26
N LEU A 71 15.41 1.83 9.95
CA LEU A 71 14.15 1.53 9.27
C LEU A 71 13.82 0.03 9.32
N LYS A 72 14.83 -0.83 9.18
CA LYS A 72 14.65 -2.29 9.29
C LYS A 72 14.15 -2.67 10.68
N LYS A 73 14.80 -2.17 11.74
CA LYS A 73 14.37 -2.39 13.13
C LYS A 73 12.94 -1.90 13.37
N PHE A 74 12.60 -0.73 12.83
CA PHE A 74 11.26 -0.15 12.94
C PHE A 74 10.22 -1.01 12.22
N ALA A 75 10.49 -1.42 10.97
CA ALA A 75 9.61 -2.28 10.19
C ALA A 75 9.36 -3.63 10.89
N ASP A 76 10.42 -4.28 11.38
CA ASP A 76 10.35 -5.57 12.06
C ASP A 76 9.58 -5.45 13.39
N LYS A 77 9.89 -4.44 14.21
CA LYS A 77 9.27 -4.22 15.53
C LYS A 77 7.74 -4.05 15.45
N TYR A 78 7.27 -3.35 14.42
CA TYR A 78 5.84 -3.06 14.25
C TYR A 78 5.19 -3.86 13.11
N THR A 79 5.91 -4.81 12.53
CA THR A 79 5.42 -5.68 11.44
C THR A 79 4.81 -4.84 10.30
N LEU A 80 5.56 -3.83 9.82
CA LEU A 80 5.11 -2.91 8.77
C LEU A 80 5.21 -3.59 7.39
N PRO A 81 4.10 -3.85 6.68
CA PRO A 81 4.08 -4.62 5.43
C PRO A 81 4.28 -3.75 4.18
N PHE A 82 5.01 -2.64 4.30
CA PHE A 82 5.26 -1.68 3.22
C PHE A 82 6.69 -1.14 3.26
N THR A 83 7.08 -0.48 2.18
CA THR A 83 8.44 0.03 1.98
C THR A 83 8.70 1.28 2.82
N LEU A 84 9.84 1.29 3.51
CA LEU A 84 10.40 2.46 4.18
C LEU A 84 11.71 2.85 3.50
N LEU A 85 11.83 4.09 3.06
CA LEU A 85 12.97 4.62 2.33
C LEU A 85 13.84 5.51 3.22
N ALA A 86 15.14 5.28 3.18
CA ALA A 86 16.13 6.04 3.89
C ALA A 86 16.63 7.22 3.04
N ASP A 87 16.50 8.45 3.54
CA ASP A 87 17.07 9.67 2.94
C ASP A 87 17.92 10.43 3.97
N PRO A 88 19.06 9.86 4.45
CA PRO A 88 19.90 10.52 5.43
C PRO A 88 20.50 11.83 4.90
N SER A 89 20.61 11.99 3.59
CA SER A 89 21.02 13.23 2.93
C SER A 89 19.95 14.32 2.91
N THR A 90 18.69 13.98 3.21
CA THR A 90 17.50 14.84 3.12
C THR A 90 17.22 15.46 1.75
N LYS A 91 17.92 15.03 0.69
CA LYS A 91 17.77 15.59 -0.66
C LYS A 91 16.38 15.38 -1.23
N VAL A 92 15.80 14.20 -1.09
CA VAL A 92 14.46 13.89 -1.54
C VAL A 92 13.42 14.62 -0.67
N ILE A 93 13.60 14.61 0.64
CA ILE A 93 12.78 15.34 1.60
C ILE A 93 12.70 16.83 1.22
N GLN A 94 13.84 17.45 0.85
CA GLN A 94 13.89 18.84 0.41
C GLN A 94 13.24 19.04 -0.97
N ALA A 95 13.48 18.13 -1.93
CA ALA A 95 12.86 18.18 -3.25
C ALA A 95 11.33 18.16 -3.19
N TYR A 96 10.78 17.43 -2.23
CA TYR A 96 9.34 17.41 -1.94
C TYR A 96 8.87 18.58 -1.09
N LYS A 97 9.76 19.53 -0.72
CA LYS A 97 9.46 20.71 0.11
C LYS A 97 8.83 20.34 1.45
N VAL A 98 9.35 19.29 2.08
CA VAL A 98 8.91 18.79 3.40
C VAL A 98 9.99 18.94 4.48
N TRP A 99 10.99 19.76 4.22
CA TRP A 99 12.00 20.18 5.18
C TRP A 99 11.75 21.62 5.60
N GLY A 100 11.64 21.89 6.89
CA GLY A 100 11.32 23.22 7.35
C GLY A 100 11.58 23.44 8.83
N GLU A 101 11.38 24.69 9.28
CA GLU A 101 11.53 25.07 10.68
C GLU A 101 10.43 24.39 11.53
N LYS A 102 10.84 23.84 12.64
CA LYS A 102 9.99 23.27 13.69
C LYS A 102 10.32 23.90 15.02
N GLN A 103 9.37 23.90 15.92
CA GLN A 103 9.56 24.39 17.28
C GLN A 103 9.23 23.28 18.28
N PHE A 104 10.11 23.09 19.26
CA PHE A 104 9.88 22.17 20.37
C PHE A 104 10.46 22.76 21.65
N MET A 105 9.65 22.85 22.69
CA MET A 105 10.01 23.44 24.00
C MET A 105 10.72 24.83 23.89
N GLY A 106 10.21 25.70 23.00
CA GLY A 106 10.79 27.03 22.77
C GLY A 106 11.96 27.08 21.80
N ASN A 107 12.61 25.97 21.50
CA ASN A 107 13.74 25.90 20.59
C ASN A 107 13.28 25.66 19.14
N LYS A 108 13.82 26.45 18.21
CA LYS A 108 13.62 26.29 16.76
C LYS A 108 14.70 25.42 16.17
N TYR A 109 14.33 24.50 15.29
CA TYR A 109 15.25 23.64 14.58
C TYR A 109 14.69 23.25 13.21
N MET A 110 15.58 22.90 12.28
CA MET A 110 15.19 22.41 10.98
C MET A 110 14.92 20.90 11.03
N GLY A 111 13.84 20.45 10.37
CA GLY A 111 13.48 19.04 10.39
C GLY A 111 12.37 18.69 9.42
N VAL A 112 12.06 17.39 9.32
CA VAL A 112 11.01 16.87 8.46
C VAL A 112 9.64 17.31 8.97
N LEU A 113 8.89 18.01 8.14
CA LEU A 113 7.48 18.32 8.34
C LEU A 113 6.64 17.08 8.02
N ARG A 114 5.82 16.64 8.99
CA ARG A 114 4.95 15.47 8.78
C ARG A 114 3.95 15.76 7.66
N THR A 115 4.23 15.23 6.50
CA THR A 115 3.47 15.47 5.26
C THR A 115 3.24 14.15 4.56
N THR A 116 2.07 13.99 3.94
CA THR A 116 1.79 12.88 3.05
C THR A 116 1.38 13.40 1.69
N ILE A 117 1.81 12.73 0.65
CA ILE A 117 1.52 13.07 -0.74
C ILE A 117 0.87 11.85 -1.40
N LEU A 118 -0.32 12.04 -1.93
CA LEU A 118 -1.00 11.06 -2.75
C LEU A 118 -0.62 11.31 -4.20
N ILE A 119 -0.05 10.31 -4.86
CA ILE A 119 0.45 10.33 -6.23
C ILE A 119 -0.41 9.35 -7.06
N ASP A 120 -0.76 9.73 -8.28
CA ASP A 120 -1.54 8.90 -9.20
C ASP A 120 -0.68 7.84 -9.92
N GLU A 121 -1.32 7.04 -10.75
CA GLU A 121 -0.72 5.96 -11.54
C GLU A 121 0.27 6.48 -12.59
N GLN A 122 0.18 7.75 -12.97
CA GLN A 122 1.06 8.45 -13.93
C GLN A 122 2.22 9.18 -13.27
N GLY A 123 2.27 9.19 -11.91
CA GLY A 123 3.28 9.87 -11.12
C GLY A 123 3.00 11.35 -10.88
N ALA A 124 1.76 11.81 -11.10
CA ALA A 124 1.37 13.17 -10.77
C ALA A 124 0.82 13.27 -9.33
N ILE A 125 1.08 14.39 -8.68
CA ILE A 125 0.56 14.68 -7.33
C ILE A 125 -0.93 14.97 -7.41
N MET A 126 -1.74 14.11 -6.82
CA MET A 126 -3.19 14.28 -6.67
C MET A 126 -3.52 15.19 -5.49
N LYS A 127 -2.92 14.92 -4.33
CA LYS A 127 -3.21 15.64 -3.09
C LYS A 127 -1.99 15.68 -2.17
N ARG A 128 -1.91 16.76 -1.40
CA ARG A 128 -0.89 16.95 -0.36
C ARG A 128 -1.58 17.17 0.99
N TYR A 129 -1.17 16.45 2.00
CA TYR A 129 -1.62 16.57 3.38
C TYR A 129 -0.47 17.15 4.21
N ASN A 130 -0.60 18.40 4.63
CA ASN A 130 0.37 19.05 5.50
C ASN A 130 -0.04 18.92 6.96
N ASN A 131 0.94 18.99 7.86
CA ASN A 131 0.71 18.96 9.32
C ASN A 131 -0.19 17.80 9.76
N VAL A 132 0.12 16.63 9.25
CA VAL A 132 -0.65 15.40 9.45
C VAL A 132 -0.77 15.06 10.93
N LYS A 133 -2.01 14.84 11.40
CA LYS A 133 -2.31 14.27 12.71
C LYS A 133 -2.28 12.75 12.59
N PRO A 134 -1.36 12.06 13.29
CA PRO A 134 -1.15 10.62 13.13
C PRO A 134 -2.42 9.76 13.30
N GLU A 135 -3.30 10.16 14.23
CA GLU A 135 -4.44 9.37 14.68
C GLU A 135 -5.56 9.28 13.62
N THR A 136 -5.80 10.36 12.88
CA THR A 136 -6.95 10.47 11.94
C THR A 136 -6.51 10.47 10.48
N HIS A 137 -5.20 10.35 10.23
CA HIS A 137 -4.66 10.55 8.89
C HIS A 137 -5.09 9.48 7.89
N THR A 138 -5.07 8.23 8.31
CA THR A 138 -5.42 7.10 7.43
C THR A 138 -6.86 7.20 6.94
N ASP A 139 -7.79 7.60 7.81
CA ASP A 139 -9.19 7.80 7.45
C ASP A 139 -9.36 8.89 6.39
N SER A 140 -8.59 10.00 6.53
CA SER A 140 -8.58 11.08 5.54
C SER A 140 -8.09 10.61 4.16
N ILE A 141 -7.03 9.79 4.13
CA ILE A 141 -6.52 9.21 2.89
C ILE A 141 -7.56 8.29 2.25
N LEU A 142 -8.17 7.39 3.03
CA LEU A 142 -9.17 6.45 2.53
C LEU A 142 -10.40 7.17 1.99
N ALA A 143 -10.86 8.24 2.65
CA ALA A 143 -11.98 9.06 2.18
C ALA A 143 -11.68 9.67 0.80
N ASP A 144 -10.50 10.25 0.62
CA ASP A 144 -10.10 10.85 -0.65
C ASP A 144 -9.94 9.82 -1.78
N ILE A 145 -9.39 8.64 -1.48
CA ILE A 145 -9.26 7.54 -2.46
C ILE A 145 -10.64 7.04 -2.91
N ARG A 146 -11.59 6.89 -1.97
CA ARG A 146 -12.97 6.49 -2.28
C ARG A 146 -13.67 7.55 -3.14
N ALA A 147 -13.54 8.84 -2.80
CA ALA A 147 -14.10 9.94 -3.59
C ALA A 147 -13.53 9.99 -5.01
N ALA A 148 -12.22 9.83 -5.18
CA ALA A 148 -11.58 9.78 -6.50
C ALA A 148 -12.11 8.62 -7.36
N LYS A 149 -12.41 7.47 -6.76
CA LYS A 149 -12.98 6.32 -7.46
C LYS A 149 -14.42 6.57 -7.92
N THR A 150 -15.22 7.24 -7.11
CA THR A 150 -16.62 7.58 -7.44
C THR A 150 -16.68 8.56 -8.62
N ASN A 151 -15.80 9.57 -8.63
CA ASN A 151 -15.71 10.55 -9.73
C ASN A 151 -15.29 9.88 -11.04
N ALA A 152 -14.31 8.96 -11.00
CA ALA A 152 -13.87 8.22 -12.21
C ALA A 152 -14.99 7.32 -12.79
N LEU A 153 -15.86 6.76 -11.95
CA LEU A 153 -17.03 5.98 -12.39
C LEU A 153 -18.14 6.88 -12.97
N GLY A 154 -18.31 8.10 -12.42
CA GLY A 154 -19.25 9.09 -12.94
C GLY A 154 -18.87 9.59 -14.34
N ASP A 155 -17.59 9.81 -14.60
CA ASP A 155 -17.08 10.27 -15.91
C ASP A 155 -17.22 9.19 -17.00
N ILE A 156 -17.18 7.89 -16.64
CA ILE A 156 -17.42 6.79 -17.59
C ILE A 156 -18.91 6.69 -17.91
N ALA A 157 -19.80 6.88 -16.95
CA ALA A 157 -21.25 6.82 -17.15
C ALA A 157 -21.77 7.97 -18.03
N MET A 158 -21.09 9.12 -18.09
CA MET A 158 -21.51 10.25 -18.93
C MET A 158 -21.00 10.19 -20.38
N LYS A 159 -19.99 9.35 -20.69
CA LYS A 159 -19.45 9.21 -22.04
C LYS A 159 -20.26 8.28 -22.93
N ASP A 160 -21.11 7.40 -22.39
CA ASP A 160 -21.83 6.38 -23.14
C ASP A 160 -23.28 6.76 -23.53
N VAL A 161 -23.72 8.01 -23.30
CA VAL A 161 -25.12 8.42 -23.54
C VAL A 161 -25.38 8.95 -24.97
N HIS A 162 -24.38 8.97 -25.88
CA HIS A 162 -24.56 9.45 -27.25
C HIS A 162 -24.08 8.47 -28.32
N ALA A 163 -24.58 7.22 -28.30
CA ALA A 163 -24.54 6.35 -29.45
C ALA A 163 -25.98 5.91 -29.82
N PRO A 164 -26.48 6.12 -31.02
CA PRO A 164 -27.83 5.68 -31.38
C PRO A 164 -27.88 4.16 -31.47
N VAL A 165 -28.73 3.56 -30.62
CA VAL A 165 -29.02 2.13 -30.61
C VAL A 165 -29.65 1.74 -31.97
N LYS A 166 -28.90 1.05 -32.82
CA LYS A 166 -29.48 0.34 -33.98
C LYS A 166 -30.26 -0.87 -33.45
N ILE A 167 -31.57 -0.80 -33.61
CA ILE A 167 -32.50 -1.90 -33.28
C ILE A 167 -32.18 -3.08 -34.22
N VAL A 168 -31.55 -4.11 -33.66
CA VAL A 168 -31.37 -5.39 -34.36
C VAL A 168 -32.60 -6.26 -34.07
N LYS A 169 -33.24 -6.71 -35.18
CA LYS A 169 -34.46 -7.53 -35.20
C LYS A 169 -34.32 -8.79 -34.37
N LYS A 170 -35.39 -9.11 -33.62
CA LYS A 170 -35.60 -10.32 -32.82
C LYS A 170 -35.20 -11.59 -33.55
N ILE A 171 -34.28 -12.36 -32.94
CA ILE A 171 -34.04 -13.77 -33.24
C ILE A 171 -34.79 -14.61 -32.22
N PRO A 172 -35.59 -15.63 -32.59
CA PRO A 172 -36.35 -16.41 -31.65
C PRO A 172 -35.43 -17.31 -30.81
N MET A 173 -35.56 -17.18 -29.46
CA MET A 173 -34.84 -18.02 -28.50
C MET A 173 -35.46 -19.41 -28.47
N LYS A 174 -34.61 -20.42 -28.77
CA LYS A 174 -34.90 -21.83 -28.50
C LYS A 174 -34.39 -22.13 -27.09
N GLU A 175 -35.29 -22.55 -26.20
CA GLU A 175 -34.94 -22.96 -24.82
C GLU A 175 -33.96 -24.15 -24.81
N PRO A 176 -32.91 -24.14 -24.01
CA PRO A 176 -32.21 -25.37 -23.68
C PRO A 176 -32.69 -25.92 -22.34
N SER A 177 -33.10 -27.20 -22.42
CA SER A 177 -33.55 -28.04 -21.32
C SER A 177 -32.57 -28.08 -20.14
N ARG A 178 -33.12 -27.97 -18.93
CA ARG A 178 -32.46 -28.22 -17.65
C ARG A 178 -31.95 -29.66 -17.57
N LYS A 179 -30.62 -29.83 -17.43
CA LYS A 179 -30.00 -30.98 -16.80
C LYS A 179 -28.89 -30.49 -15.87
N SER A 180 -29.13 -30.59 -14.58
CA SER A 180 -28.13 -30.43 -13.51
C SER A 180 -27.21 -31.64 -13.49
N PRO A 181 -25.91 -31.47 -13.31
CA PRO A 181 -25.09 -32.52 -12.73
C PRO A 181 -24.56 -32.07 -11.36
N THR A 182 -25.13 -32.68 -10.33
CA THR A 182 -24.50 -32.82 -9.01
C THR A 182 -23.24 -33.67 -9.17
N LYS A 183 -22.07 -33.10 -8.90
CA LYS A 183 -20.87 -33.88 -8.63
C LYS A 183 -20.42 -33.62 -7.20
N SER A 184 -20.65 -34.62 -6.37
CA SER A 184 -20.07 -34.77 -5.04
C SER A 184 -18.56 -34.80 -5.14
N VAL A 185 -17.90 -33.82 -4.48
CA VAL A 185 -16.43 -33.81 -4.35
C VAL A 185 -16.06 -34.79 -3.23
N ASP A 186 -15.33 -35.82 -3.59
CA ASP A 186 -14.92 -36.92 -2.71
C ASP A 186 -14.07 -36.43 -1.53
N LYS A 187 -14.64 -36.47 -0.32
CA LYS A 187 -13.97 -36.22 0.97
C LYS A 187 -12.71 -37.07 1.21
N LYS A 188 -12.51 -38.17 0.47
CA LYS A 188 -11.33 -39.02 0.58
C LYS A 188 -10.04 -38.44 0.03
N ILE A 189 -10.11 -37.55 -0.96
CA ILE A 189 -8.91 -36.92 -1.57
C ILE A 189 -8.32 -35.86 -0.62
N ILE A 190 -9.14 -35.11 0.06
CA ILE A 190 -8.70 -34.06 1.01
C ILE A 190 -8.03 -34.66 2.25
N ALA A 191 -8.55 -35.80 2.76
CA ALA A 191 -7.97 -36.49 3.92
C ALA A 191 -6.61 -37.11 3.63
N LYS A 192 -6.34 -37.52 2.38
CA LYS A 192 -5.06 -38.13 2.00
C LYS A 192 -3.94 -37.10 1.83
N ALA A 193 -4.26 -35.88 1.40
CA ALA A 193 -3.32 -34.75 1.29
C ALA A 193 -2.89 -34.26 2.68
N ALA A 194 -3.83 -34.09 3.61
CA ALA A 194 -3.54 -33.62 4.98
C ALA A 194 -2.62 -34.58 5.77
N ARG A 195 -2.76 -35.90 5.59
CA ARG A 195 -1.91 -36.90 6.26
C ARG A 195 -0.46 -36.97 5.72
N LYS A 196 -0.21 -36.47 4.53
CA LYS A 196 1.14 -36.46 3.93
C LYS A 196 1.97 -35.29 4.45
N ILE A 197 1.35 -34.13 4.67
CA ILE A 197 2.01 -32.93 5.17
C ILE A 197 2.49 -33.10 6.62
N THR A 198 1.66 -33.67 7.49
CA THR A 198 2.02 -33.91 8.91
C THR A 198 3.18 -34.90 9.11
N LYS A 199 3.35 -35.88 8.22
CA LYS A 199 4.48 -36.83 8.32
C LYS A 199 5.83 -36.22 7.91
N GLU A 200 5.85 -35.30 6.95
CA GLU A 200 7.09 -34.64 6.55
C GLU A 200 7.56 -33.61 7.59
N GLU A 201 6.64 -32.87 8.20
CA GLU A 201 6.96 -31.93 9.27
C GLU A 201 7.49 -32.62 10.53
N GLN A 202 6.92 -33.76 10.92
CA GLN A 202 7.42 -34.54 12.05
C GLN A 202 8.81 -35.13 11.80
N LYS A 203 9.09 -35.55 10.55
CA LYS A 203 10.41 -36.10 10.17
C LYS A 203 11.49 -35.03 10.13
N ALA A 204 11.13 -33.76 9.80
CA ALA A 204 12.01 -32.62 9.82
C ALA A 204 12.33 -32.15 11.26
N ALA A 205 11.34 -32.20 12.17
CA ALA A 205 11.52 -31.85 13.57
C ALA A 205 12.44 -32.86 14.30
N LEU A 206 12.29 -34.16 14.06
CA LEU A 206 13.14 -35.21 14.66
C LEU A 206 14.61 -35.13 14.22
N LYS A 207 14.89 -34.72 12.96
CA LYS A 207 16.27 -34.51 12.50
C LYS A 207 16.98 -33.30 13.13
N LYS A 208 16.23 -32.30 13.60
CA LYS A 208 16.80 -31.14 14.30
C LYS A 208 17.16 -31.42 15.78
N VAL A 209 16.48 -32.38 16.41
CA VAL A 209 16.74 -32.77 17.80
C VAL A 209 17.93 -33.73 17.93
N ALA A 210 18.20 -34.53 16.89
CA ALA A 210 19.31 -35.50 16.89
C ALA A 210 20.69 -34.91 16.53
N LYS A 211 20.78 -33.58 16.32
CA LYS A 211 22.03 -32.84 16.01
C LYS A 211 22.44 -31.84 17.10
N LYS A 212 21.86 -31.96 18.27
CA LYS A 212 22.27 -31.26 19.50
C LYS A 212 22.73 -32.30 20.53
#